data_07a3487bd7e101de2a0933175fd1eb2f
#
_entry.id   07a3487bd7e101de2a0933175fd1eb2f
#
_cell.length_a   1.000
_cell.length_b   1.000
_cell.length_c   1.000
_cell.angle_alpha   90.00
_cell.angle_beta   90.00
_cell.angle_gamma   90.00
#
_symmetry.space_group_name_H-M   'P 1'
#
loop_
_entity.id
_entity.type
_entity.pdbx_description
1 polymer ?
#
loop_
_entity_poly.entity_id
_entity_poly.type
_entity_poly.pdbx_seq_one_letter_code
_entity_poly.pdbx_strand_id
1 'polypeptide(L)'
;MKTEIVKFYGNDLTCIVEESGQILVVVKPICDAIGLDSERAIKTISDDEVLGAERSEQTVQVGLDQARKMVCLPLEFVSGWLFQIKFTNTMSDETKEKLITYKRSCYKALFAHFFGNFKKQLESNEIEIKLLEEINELNEVKNRATSEIRDKKSKLEKIREERLKNEPSLFD
;
A
#
# COMPACT_ATOMS: atom_id res chain seq x y z
N MET A 1 -9.44 -5.58 -25.46
CA MET A 1 -8.55 -6.58 -24.80
C MET A 1 -7.12 -6.34 -25.23
N LYS A 2 -6.19 -6.22 -24.29
CA LYS A 2 -4.74 -6.01 -24.54
C LYS A 2 -3.96 -7.11 -23.85
N THR A 3 -3.02 -7.73 -24.55
CA THR A 3 -2.11 -8.72 -23.94
C THR A 3 -0.86 -8.02 -23.46
N GLU A 4 -0.47 -8.26 -22.21
CA GLU A 4 0.74 -7.73 -21.59
C GLU A 4 1.61 -8.87 -21.07
N ILE A 5 2.93 -8.68 -21.11
CA ILE A 5 3.89 -9.63 -20.58
C ILE A 5 4.47 -9.06 -19.28
N VAL A 6 4.32 -9.81 -18.20
CA VAL A 6 4.81 -9.44 -16.87
C VAL A 6 5.93 -10.39 -16.45
N LYS A 7 7.04 -9.87 -15.95
CA LYS A 7 8.15 -10.68 -15.41
C LYS A 7 7.79 -11.25 -14.04
N PHE A 8 7.87 -12.56 -13.91
CA PHE A 8 7.62 -13.28 -12.68
C PHE A 8 8.72 -14.31 -12.44
N TYR A 9 9.53 -14.12 -11.41
CA TYR A 9 10.70 -14.97 -11.12
C TYR A 9 11.60 -15.25 -12.34
N GLY A 10 11.82 -14.22 -13.16
CA GLY A 10 12.65 -14.34 -14.38
C GLY A 10 11.94 -14.95 -15.59
N ASN A 11 10.68 -15.37 -15.45
CA ASN A 11 9.86 -15.93 -16.53
C ASN A 11 8.82 -14.91 -17.00
N ASP A 12 8.40 -15.06 -18.24
CA ASP A 12 7.38 -14.20 -18.86
C ASP A 12 5.98 -14.78 -18.59
N LEU A 13 5.16 -14.04 -17.85
CA LEU A 13 3.76 -14.36 -17.70
C LEU A 13 2.93 -13.56 -18.68
N THR A 14 2.00 -14.25 -19.34
CA THR A 14 1.03 -13.61 -20.22
C THR A 14 -0.18 -13.17 -19.40
N CYS A 15 -0.45 -11.87 -19.40
CA CYS A 15 -1.62 -11.27 -18.79
C CYS A 15 -2.52 -10.64 -19.88
N ILE A 16 -3.81 -10.70 -19.69
CA ILE A 16 -4.82 -10.11 -20.57
C ILE A 16 -5.54 -9.03 -19.77
N VAL A 17 -5.46 -7.79 -20.23
CA VAL A 17 -6.19 -6.67 -19.63
C VAL A 17 -7.49 -6.49 -20.40
N GLU A 18 -8.61 -6.68 -19.73
CA GLU A 18 -9.94 -6.45 -20.27
C GLU A 18 -10.31 -4.96 -20.26
N GLU A 19 -11.33 -4.60 -21.05
CA GLU A 19 -11.85 -3.22 -21.08
C GLU A 19 -12.47 -2.79 -19.75
N SER A 20 -12.95 -3.75 -18.97
CA SER A 20 -13.43 -3.57 -17.59
C SER A 20 -12.32 -3.15 -16.61
N GLY A 21 -11.05 -3.29 -16.99
CA GLY A 21 -9.89 -3.14 -16.12
C GLY A 21 -9.50 -4.41 -15.36
N GLN A 22 -10.23 -5.51 -15.55
CA GLN A 22 -9.89 -6.80 -14.97
C GLN A 22 -8.64 -7.38 -15.64
N ILE A 23 -7.74 -7.94 -14.85
CA ILE A 23 -6.51 -8.57 -15.32
C ILE A 23 -6.66 -10.09 -15.19
N LEU A 24 -6.62 -10.77 -16.32
CA LEU A 24 -6.61 -12.22 -16.39
C LEU A 24 -5.18 -12.73 -16.60
N VAL A 25 -4.77 -13.73 -15.86
CA VAL A 25 -3.44 -14.34 -15.96
C VAL A 25 -3.56 -15.74 -16.52
N VAL A 26 -2.78 -16.05 -17.54
CA VAL A 26 -2.74 -17.37 -18.16
C VAL A 26 -2.07 -18.36 -17.21
N VAL A 27 -2.76 -19.46 -16.89
CA VAL A 27 -2.32 -20.44 -15.88
C VAL A 27 -1.07 -21.21 -16.31
N LYS A 28 -1.01 -21.63 -17.58
CA LYS A 28 0.08 -22.48 -18.07
C LYS A 28 1.47 -21.86 -17.92
N PRO A 29 1.73 -20.59 -18.30
CA PRO A 29 3.04 -19.97 -18.08
C PRO A 29 3.47 -19.92 -16.61
N ILE A 30 2.52 -19.78 -15.67
CA ILE A 30 2.82 -19.86 -14.23
C ILE A 30 3.29 -21.27 -13.87
N CYS A 31 2.57 -22.30 -14.34
CA CYS A 31 2.97 -23.68 -14.11
C CYS A 31 4.38 -23.97 -14.65
N ASP A 32 4.65 -23.54 -15.87
CA ASP A 32 5.95 -23.71 -16.54
C ASP A 32 7.07 -22.99 -15.74
N ALA A 33 6.83 -21.79 -15.27
CA ALA A 33 7.78 -20.98 -14.48
C ALA A 33 8.15 -21.63 -13.13
N ILE A 34 7.16 -22.25 -12.48
CA ILE A 34 7.35 -22.87 -11.16
C ILE A 34 7.78 -24.34 -11.31
N GLY A 35 7.51 -24.98 -12.43
CA GLY A 35 7.77 -26.41 -12.67
C GLY A 35 6.62 -27.31 -12.23
N LEU A 36 5.38 -26.83 -12.38
CA LEU A 36 4.17 -27.60 -12.10
C LEU A 36 3.61 -28.24 -13.37
N ASP A 37 2.98 -29.39 -13.20
CA ASP A 37 2.18 -30.01 -14.26
C ASP A 37 0.94 -29.15 -14.54
N SER A 38 0.89 -28.57 -15.74
CA SER A 38 -0.17 -27.63 -16.11
C SER A 38 -1.54 -28.30 -16.28
N GLU A 39 -1.61 -29.54 -16.76
CA GLU A 39 -2.88 -30.25 -16.93
C GLU A 39 -3.50 -30.58 -15.57
N ARG A 40 -2.68 -31.07 -14.65
CA ARG A 40 -3.11 -31.37 -13.28
C ARG A 40 -3.49 -30.08 -12.54
N ALA A 41 -2.76 -29.00 -12.72
CA ALA A 41 -3.07 -27.71 -12.12
C ALA A 41 -4.42 -27.15 -12.63
N ILE A 42 -4.66 -27.19 -13.95
CA ILE A 42 -5.91 -26.75 -14.57
C ILE A 42 -7.08 -27.62 -14.09
N LYS A 43 -6.88 -28.93 -13.97
CA LYS A 43 -7.91 -29.83 -13.41
C LYS A 43 -8.25 -29.43 -11.97
N THR A 44 -7.24 -29.23 -11.12
CA THR A 44 -7.46 -28.80 -9.72
C THR A 44 -8.22 -27.47 -9.62
N ILE A 45 -7.88 -26.50 -10.50
CA ILE A 45 -8.63 -25.24 -10.59
C ILE A 45 -10.09 -25.49 -10.98
N SER A 46 -10.32 -26.36 -11.96
CA SER A 46 -11.68 -26.65 -12.45
C SER A 46 -12.55 -27.40 -11.44
N ASP A 47 -11.93 -28.22 -10.60
CA ASP A 47 -12.61 -29.01 -9.57
C ASP A 47 -12.87 -28.19 -8.28
N ASP A 48 -12.26 -27.02 -8.11
CA ASP A 48 -12.48 -26.11 -6.98
C ASP A 48 -13.74 -25.26 -7.22
N GLU A 49 -14.61 -25.14 -6.21
CA GLU A 49 -15.88 -24.43 -6.33
C GLU A 49 -15.70 -22.94 -6.65
N VAL A 50 -14.68 -22.29 -6.06
CA VAL A 50 -14.42 -20.86 -6.23
C VAL A 50 -13.62 -20.62 -7.51
N LEU A 51 -12.46 -21.26 -7.63
CA LEU A 51 -11.57 -21.07 -8.78
C LEU A 51 -12.20 -21.57 -10.09
N GLY A 52 -13.00 -22.64 -10.02
CA GLY A 52 -13.73 -23.17 -11.17
C GLY A 52 -14.81 -22.23 -11.70
N ALA A 53 -15.46 -21.47 -10.81
CA ALA A 53 -16.44 -20.45 -11.18
C ALA A 53 -15.78 -19.19 -11.81
N GLU A 54 -14.58 -18.84 -11.35
CA GLU A 54 -13.87 -17.63 -11.78
C GLU A 54 -12.93 -17.85 -12.96
N ARG A 55 -12.64 -19.11 -13.31
CA ARG A 55 -11.80 -19.41 -14.46
C ARG A 55 -12.49 -19.05 -15.77
N SER A 56 -11.70 -18.60 -16.72
CA SER A 56 -12.15 -18.35 -18.10
C SER A 56 -11.20 -19.00 -19.10
N GLU A 57 -11.67 -19.16 -20.33
CA GLU A 57 -10.84 -19.59 -21.46
C GLU A 57 -10.70 -18.44 -22.44
N GLN A 58 -9.46 -18.02 -22.68
CA GLN A 58 -9.13 -16.92 -23.58
C GLN A 58 -8.27 -17.43 -24.72
N THR A 59 -8.50 -16.87 -25.91
CA THR A 59 -7.64 -17.14 -27.06
C THR A 59 -6.41 -16.25 -26.98
N VAL A 60 -5.26 -16.86 -26.74
CA VAL A 60 -3.97 -16.18 -26.60
C VAL A 60 -3.08 -16.50 -27.78
N GLN A 61 -2.45 -15.49 -28.34
CA GLN A 61 -1.45 -15.67 -29.39
C GLN A 61 -0.14 -16.14 -28.75
N VAL A 62 0.28 -17.36 -29.10
CA VAL A 62 1.52 -17.98 -28.60
C VAL A 62 2.50 -18.06 -29.77
N GLY A 63 3.51 -17.17 -29.77
CA GLY A 63 4.47 -17.06 -30.87
C GLY A 63 3.87 -16.36 -32.11
N LEU A 64 4.55 -16.49 -33.27
CA LEU A 64 4.25 -15.71 -34.45
C LEU A 64 2.96 -16.14 -35.20
N ASP A 65 2.46 -17.38 -35.04
CA ASP A 65 1.39 -17.91 -35.90
C ASP A 65 0.31 -18.78 -35.25
N GLN A 66 0.28 -18.94 -33.94
CA GLN A 66 -0.72 -19.85 -33.32
C GLN A 66 -1.51 -19.21 -32.19
N ALA A 67 -2.77 -18.96 -32.46
CA ALA A 67 -3.76 -18.65 -31.41
C ALA A 67 -4.23 -19.95 -30.75
N ARG A 68 -4.13 -20.04 -29.43
CA ARG A 68 -4.57 -21.20 -28.62
C ARG A 68 -5.52 -20.76 -27.52
N LYS A 69 -6.52 -21.58 -27.27
CA LYS A 69 -7.37 -21.43 -26.09
C LYS A 69 -6.58 -21.83 -24.84
N MET A 70 -6.50 -20.94 -23.90
CA MET A 70 -5.76 -21.13 -22.66
C MET A 70 -6.63 -20.75 -21.47
N VAL A 71 -6.50 -21.54 -20.40
CA VAL A 71 -7.19 -21.26 -19.13
C VAL A 71 -6.53 -20.09 -18.45
N CYS A 72 -7.36 -19.14 -18.03
CA CYS A 72 -6.98 -17.93 -17.31
C CYS A 72 -7.70 -17.85 -15.97
N LEU A 73 -7.06 -17.21 -15.00
CA LEU A 73 -7.65 -16.81 -13.74
C LEU A 73 -7.53 -15.30 -13.57
N PRO A 74 -8.50 -14.61 -12.96
CA PRO A 74 -8.32 -13.25 -12.53
C PRO A 74 -7.13 -13.16 -11.56
N LEU A 75 -6.35 -12.08 -11.68
CA LEU A 75 -5.10 -11.90 -10.93
C LEU A 75 -5.27 -12.07 -9.41
N GLU A 76 -6.40 -11.62 -8.87
CA GLU A 76 -6.75 -11.74 -7.46
C GLU A 76 -6.86 -13.19 -6.97
N PHE A 77 -7.27 -14.13 -7.83
CA PHE A 77 -7.40 -15.53 -7.49
C PHE A 77 -6.11 -16.34 -7.67
N VAL A 78 -5.14 -15.83 -8.41
CA VAL A 78 -3.85 -16.51 -8.65
C VAL A 78 -3.13 -16.81 -7.34
N SER A 79 -3.10 -15.87 -6.41
CA SER A 79 -2.47 -16.06 -5.10
C SER A 79 -3.16 -17.16 -4.29
N GLY A 80 -4.50 -17.15 -4.26
CA GLY A 80 -5.30 -18.17 -3.58
C GLY A 80 -5.04 -19.56 -4.15
N TRP A 81 -5.04 -19.69 -5.47
CA TRP A 81 -4.71 -20.95 -6.14
C TRP A 81 -3.30 -21.46 -5.77
N LEU A 82 -2.28 -20.62 -5.83
CA LEU A 82 -0.92 -21.00 -5.50
C LEU A 82 -0.75 -21.39 -4.01
N PHE A 83 -1.56 -20.81 -3.11
CA PHE A 83 -1.60 -21.23 -1.69
C PHE A 83 -2.18 -22.63 -1.50
N GLN A 84 -3.15 -23.04 -2.31
CA GLN A 84 -3.79 -24.36 -2.21
C GLN A 84 -2.87 -25.49 -2.68
N ILE A 85 -1.82 -25.21 -3.48
CA ILE A 85 -0.91 -26.22 -3.99
C ILE A 85 -0.19 -26.92 -2.83
N LYS A 86 -0.46 -28.22 -2.67
CA LYS A 86 0.18 -29.05 -1.65
C LYS A 86 1.50 -29.58 -2.15
N PHE A 87 2.49 -29.65 -1.27
CA PHE A 87 3.76 -30.30 -1.58
C PHE A 87 3.54 -31.82 -1.68
N THR A 88 4.05 -32.41 -2.75
CA THR A 88 4.01 -33.85 -2.96
C THR A 88 5.43 -34.43 -3.02
N ASN A 89 5.57 -35.71 -2.72
CA ASN A 89 6.87 -36.40 -2.80
C ASN A 89 7.41 -36.47 -4.24
N THR A 90 6.54 -36.31 -5.24
CA THR A 90 6.89 -36.32 -6.66
C THR A 90 7.35 -34.96 -7.19
N MET A 91 7.18 -33.88 -6.41
CA MET A 91 7.71 -32.56 -6.77
C MET A 91 9.22 -32.52 -6.66
N SER A 92 9.89 -31.91 -7.63
CA SER A 92 11.32 -31.61 -7.54
C SER A 92 11.59 -30.62 -6.40
N ASP A 93 12.78 -30.67 -5.84
CA ASP A 93 13.17 -29.74 -4.77
C ASP A 93 13.21 -28.30 -5.29
N GLU A 94 13.59 -28.07 -6.54
CA GLU A 94 13.55 -26.76 -7.19
C GLU A 94 12.11 -26.18 -7.23
N THR A 95 11.12 -27.02 -7.62
CA THR A 95 9.70 -26.62 -7.63
C THR A 95 9.21 -26.27 -6.23
N LYS A 96 9.59 -27.07 -5.23
CA LYS A 96 9.24 -26.81 -3.83
C LYS A 96 9.82 -25.49 -3.34
N GLU A 97 11.09 -25.20 -3.63
CA GLU A 97 11.74 -23.94 -3.24
C GLU A 97 11.08 -22.72 -3.89
N LYS A 98 10.80 -22.79 -5.19
CA LYS A 98 10.07 -21.71 -5.91
C LYS A 98 8.72 -21.45 -5.27
N LEU A 99 7.95 -22.51 -4.99
CA LEU A 99 6.62 -22.40 -4.39
C LEU A 99 6.68 -21.86 -2.94
N ILE A 100 7.66 -22.29 -2.14
CA ILE A 100 7.90 -21.78 -0.79
C ILE A 100 8.23 -20.28 -0.85
N THR A 101 9.13 -19.90 -1.73
CA THR A 101 9.56 -18.51 -1.91
C THR A 101 8.38 -17.62 -2.32
N TYR A 102 7.56 -18.10 -3.25
CA TYR A 102 6.36 -17.41 -3.67
C TYR A 102 5.38 -17.23 -2.48
N LYS A 103 5.00 -18.32 -1.80
CA LYS A 103 4.09 -18.27 -0.64
C LYS A 103 4.60 -17.31 0.43
N ARG A 104 5.91 -17.38 0.74
CA ARG A 104 6.52 -16.46 1.72
C ARG A 104 6.43 -15.00 1.29
N SER A 105 6.63 -14.71 0.00
CA SER A 105 6.51 -13.35 -0.54
C SER A 105 5.09 -12.84 -0.48
N CYS A 106 4.09 -13.67 -0.78
CA CYS A 106 2.68 -13.33 -0.63
C CYS A 106 2.29 -13.04 0.82
N TYR A 107 2.73 -13.87 1.79
CA TYR A 107 2.50 -13.59 3.21
C TYR A 107 3.08 -12.25 3.65
N LYS A 108 4.32 -11.95 3.21
CA LYS A 108 4.95 -10.65 3.51
C LYS A 108 4.21 -9.49 2.88
N ALA A 109 3.74 -9.63 1.63
CA ALA A 109 2.98 -8.58 0.94
C ALA A 109 1.64 -8.32 1.63
N LEU A 110 0.89 -9.37 2.01
CA LEU A 110 -0.35 -9.25 2.77
C LEU A 110 -0.11 -8.57 4.13
N PHE A 111 0.90 -9.01 4.86
CA PHE A 111 1.26 -8.38 6.12
C PHE A 111 1.61 -6.90 5.94
N ALA A 112 2.45 -6.57 4.94
CA ALA A 112 2.83 -5.19 4.66
C ALA A 112 1.63 -4.32 4.24
N HIS A 113 0.67 -4.87 3.50
CA HIS A 113 -0.54 -4.15 3.13
C HIS A 113 -1.38 -3.74 4.35
N PHE A 114 -1.62 -4.68 5.27
CA PHE A 114 -2.47 -4.39 6.43
C PHE A 114 -1.73 -3.64 7.56
N PHE A 115 -0.47 -3.96 7.79
CA PHE A 115 0.29 -3.42 8.93
C PHE A 115 1.29 -2.33 8.54
N GLY A 116 1.71 -2.25 7.27
CA GLY A 116 2.60 -1.21 6.79
C GLY A 116 1.96 0.19 6.85
N ASN A 117 0.67 0.29 6.53
CA ASN A 117 -0.09 1.53 6.66
C ASN A 117 -0.31 1.92 8.13
N PHE A 118 -0.55 0.93 9.00
CA PHE A 118 -0.70 1.16 10.43
C PHE A 118 0.59 1.72 11.07
N LYS A 119 1.73 1.19 10.69
CA LYS A 119 3.03 1.72 11.15
C LYS A 119 3.25 3.17 10.69
N LYS A 120 2.95 3.49 9.44
CA LYS A 120 3.03 4.88 8.93
C LYS A 120 2.08 5.83 9.66
N GLN A 121 0.87 5.37 9.98
CA GLN A 121 -0.08 6.15 10.77
C GLN A 121 0.41 6.41 12.20
N LEU A 122 1.00 5.41 12.86
CA LEU A 122 1.61 5.59 14.18
C LEU A 122 2.74 6.62 14.15
N GLU A 123 3.66 6.52 13.19
CA GLU A 123 4.76 7.47 13.02
C GLU A 123 4.24 8.89 12.75
N SER A 124 3.19 9.04 11.94
CA SER A 124 2.54 10.32 11.66
C SER A 124 1.87 10.90 12.91
N ASN A 125 1.15 10.08 13.68
CA ASN A 125 0.51 10.51 14.92
C ASN A 125 1.52 10.94 15.98
N GLU A 126 2.67 10.25 16.11
CA GLU A 126 3.75 10.64 17.02
C GLU A 126 4.33 12.01 16.67
N ILE A 127 4.50 12.31 15.37
CA ILE A 127 4.95 13.62 14.89
C ILE A 127 3.89 14.69 15.21
N GLU A 128 2.63 14.39 14.95
CA GLU A 128 1.52 15.31 15.22
C GLU A 128 1.42 15.67 16.72
N ILE A 129 1.55 14.68 17.59
CA ILE A 129 1.55 14.89 19.05
C ILE A 129 2.69 15.82 19.45
N LYS A 130 3.93 15.59 18.98
CA LYS A 130 5.07 16.45 19.27
C LYS A 130 4.87 17.89 18.81
N LEU A 131 4.33 18.07 17.60
CA LEU A 131 4.04 19.40 17.09
C LEU A 131 2.96 20.12 17.91
N LEU A 132 1.96 19.40 18.37
CA LEU A 132 0.92 19.98 19.26
C LEU A 132 1.50 20.37 20.63
N GLU A 133 2.40 19.60 21.19
CA GLU A 133 3.10 19.93 22.44
C GLU A 133 3.95 21.20 22.27
N GLU A 134 4.74 21.30 21.20
CA GLU A 134 5.54 22.50 20.87
C GLU A 134 4.66 23.74 20.67
N ILE A 135 3.53 23.59 19.96
CA ILE A 135 2.56 24.68 19.76
C ILE A 135 1.99 25.15 21.09
N ASN A 136 1.67 24.25 22.01
CA ASN A 136 1.14 24.58 23.34
C ASN A 136 2.20 25.34 24.16
N GLU A 137 3.44 24.92 24.18
CA GLU A 137 4.54 25.62 24.85
C GLU A 137 4.73 27.03 24.28
N LEU A 138 4.72 27.19 22.98
CA LEU A 138 4.83 28.50 22.33
C LEU A 138 3.64 29.41 22.64
N ASN A 139 2.44 28.86 22.73
CA ASN A 139 1.25 29.63 23.14
C ASN A 139 1.35 30.10 24.60
N GLU A 140 1.89 29.29 25.51
CA GLU A 140 2.13 29.70 26.89
C GLU A 140 3.15 30.86 26.97
N VAL A 141 4.26 30.76 26.22
CA VAL A 141 5.26 31.83 26.14
C VAL A 141 4.63 33.11 25.57
N LYS A 142 3.85 33.02 24.51
CA LYS A 142 3.11 34.14 23.90
C LYS A 142 2.17 34.78 24.90
N ASN A 143 1.40 33.99 25.67
CA ASN A 143 0.45 34.50 26.66
C ASN A 143 1.16 35.23 27.81
N ARG A 144 2.29 34.70 28.32
CA ARG A 144 3.14 35.37 29.30
C ARG A 144 3.69 36.71 28.78
N ALA A 145 4.26 36.70 27.57
CA ALA A 145 4.78 37.91 26.94
C ALA A 145 3.66 38.96 26.72
N THR A 146 2.46 38.51 26.30
CA THR A 146 1.31 39.41 26.11
C THR A 146 0.87 40.05 27.43
N SER A 147 0.83 39.28 28.52
CA SER A 147 0.53 39.80 29.84
C SER A 147 1.55 40.83 30.31
N GLU A 148 2.85 40.54 30.17
CA GLU A 148 3.92 41.48 30.51
C GLU A 148 3.87 42.80 29.72
N ILE A 149 3.57 42.71 28.42
CA ILE A 149 3.39 43.89 27.56
C ILE A 149 2.21 44.72 28.07
N ARG A 150 1.11 44.10 28.44
CA ARG A 150 -0.06 44.81 28.98
C ARG A 150 0.28 45.55 30.28
N ASP A 151 0.99 44.87 31.19
CA ASP A 151 1.38 45.46 32.47
C ASP A 151 2.35 46.63 32.30
N LYS A 152 3.32 46.51 31.37
CA LYS A 152 4.24 47.60 31.06
C LYS A 152 3.53 48.78 30.39
N LYS A 153 2.56 48.53 29.50
CA LYS A 153 1.72 49.60 28.91
C LYS A 153 0.92 50.32 29.97
N SER A 154 0.27 49.62 30.89
CA SER A 154 -0.45 50.25 32.01
C SER A 154 0.41 51.11 32.89
N LYS A 155 1.66 50.65 33.21
CA LYS A 155 2.64 51.48 33.96
C LYS A 155 3.04 52.73 33.20
N LEU A 156 3.26 52.58 31.88
CA LEU A 156 3.62 53.71 31.03
C LEU A 156 2.51 54.78 30.98
N GLU A 157 1.26 54.36 30.87
CA GLU A 157 0.10 55.26 30.89
C GLU A 157 0.03 56.03 32.21
N LYS A 158 0.20 55.36 33.35
CA LYS A 158 0.21 56.04 34.66
C LYS A 158 1.33 57.11 34.75
N ILE A 159 2.55 56.80 34.29
CA ILE A 159 3.62 57.76 34.26
C ILE A 159 3.33 58.97 33.35
N ARG A 160 2.68 58.72 32.23
CA ARG A 160 2.26 59.79 31.32
C ARG A 160 1.21 60.72 31.94
N GLU A 161 0.19 60.12 32.61
CA GLU A 161 -0.82 60.88 33.32
C GLU A 161 -0.22 61.71 34.46
N GLU A 162 0.70 61.17 35.25
CA GLU A 162 1.41 61.86 36.30
C GLU A 162 2.24 63.06 35.77
N ARG A 163 2.91 62.87 34.61
CA ARG A 163 3.62 63.97 33.95
C ARG A 163 2.71 65.12 33.55
N LEU A 164 1.56 64.79 32.92
CA LEU A 164 0.57 65.79 32.49
C LEU A 164 0.00 66.55 33.68
N LYS A 165 -0.19 65.91 34.83
CA LYS A 165 -0.65 66.60 36.07
C LYS A 165 0.39 67.50 36.71
N ASN A 166 1.68 67.23 36.49
CA ASN A 166 2.79 67.98 37.08
C ASN A 166 3.44 69.02 36.11
N GLU A 167 2.96 69.11 34.87
CA GLU A 167 3.38 70.21 34.00
C GLU A 167 2.77 71.54 34.52
N PRO A 168 3.59 72.55 34.79
CA PRO A 168 3.06 73.83 35.16
C PRO A 168 2.28 74.44 34.00
N SER A 169 1.10 74.95 34.31
CA SER A 169 0.27 75.65 33.33
C SER A 169 1.06 76.81 32.76
N LEU A 170 1.26 76.81 31.45
CA LEU A 170 1.95 77.89 30.74
C LEU A 170 1.11 79.15 30.57
N PHE A 171 -0.10 79.16 31.18
CA PHE A 171 -1.10 80.22 31.03
C PHE A 171 -1.77 80.59 32.37
N ASP A 172 -1.03 80.74 33.47
CA ASP A 172 -1.47 81.49 34.64
C ASP A 172 -0.68 82.76 34.76
#